data_5ed812c7a351ebe530826d9cf597afa1
#
_entry.id   5ed812c7a351ebe530826d9cf597afa1
#
_cell.length_a   1.000
_cell.length_b   1.000
_cell.length_c   1.000
_cell.angle_alpha   90.00
_cell.angle_beta   90.00
_cell.angle_gamma   90.00
#
_symmetry.space_group_name_H-M   'P 1'
#
loop_
_entity.id
_entity.type
_entity.pdbx_description
1 polymer ?
#
loop_
_entity_poly.entity_id
_entity_poly.type
_entity_poly.pdbx_seq_one_letter_code
_entity_poly.pdbx_strand_id
1 'polypeptide(L)'
;MLFSHPAFPISSSDFLQVDSVFFTAIDMRELDPLVSEYQHDKHRPREAEALLMLRKIASLVKPIMRQRAWRVGTLCEFYPQQRNLLGLNVNAGQKICLRLRYPSDERQFLPLEQVVDTMLHE
;
A
#
# COMPACT_ATOMS: atom_id res chain seq x y z
N MET A 1 14.95 -1.58 10.08
CA MET A 1 14.74 -2.07 8.75
C MET A 1 13.30 -2.49 8.58
N LEU A 2 12.73 -2.16 7.47
CA LEU A 2 11.32 -2.38 7.23
C LEU A 2 10.93 -3.83 7.46
N PHE A 3 11.76 -4.73 6.98
CA PHE A 3 11.60 -6.14 7.21
C PHE A 3 12.83 -6.64 7.93
N SER A 4 12.66 -6.96 9.20
CA SER A 4 13.72 -7.61 9.95
C SER A 4 14.00 -9.00 9.42
N HIS A 5 13.04 -9.58 8.73
CA HIS A 5 13.25 -10.83 8.05
C HIS A 5 13.78 -10.57 6.67
N PRO A 6 14.67 -11.42 6.20
CA PRO A 6 14.96 -11.39 4.80
C PRO A 6 13.63 -11.50 4.07
N ALA A 7 13.46 -10.65 3.09
CA ALA A 7 12.29 -10.71 2.27
C ALA A 7 12.41 -11.95 1.39
N PHE A 8 12.20 -13.11 1.98
CA PHE A 8 12.09 -14.31 1.18
C PHE A 8 10.83 -14.23 0.39
N PRO A 9 10.85 -14.49 -0.90
CA PRO A 9 9.61 -14.71 -1.60
C PRO A 9 8.97 -15.94 -0.96
N ILE A 10 7.83 -15.73 -0.33
CA ILE A 10 7.08 -16.82 0.25
C ILE A 10 6.25 -17.41 -0.87
N SER A 11 6.50 -18.67 -1.20
CA SER A 11 5.71 -19.37 -2.20
C SER A 11 4.33 -19.69 -1.62
N SER A 12 3.38 -20.00 -2.49
CA SER A 12 2.03 -20.37 -2.04
C SER A 12 2.07 -21.59 -1.11
N SER A 13 2.96 -22.54 -1.40
CA SER A 13 3.08 -23.72 -0.57
C SER A 13 3.66 -23.40 0.79
N ASP A 14 4.64 -22.50 0.85
CA ASP A 14 5.19 -22.07 2.14
C ASP A 14 4.14 -21.33 2.95
N PHE A 15 3.35 -20.50 2.30
CA PHE A 15 2.30 -19.77 2.97
C PHE A 15 1.25 -20.74 3.55
N LEU A 16 0.90 -21.77 2.82
CA LEU A 16 -0.08 -22.77 3.29
C LEU A 16 0.46 -23.60 4.44
N GLN A 17 1.78 -23.72 4.56
CA GLN A 17 2.40 -24.43 5.69
C GLN A 17 2.45 -23.59 6.95
N VAL A 18 2.23 -22.29 6.84
CA VAL A 18 2.09 -21.41 7.98
C VAL A 18 0.68 -21.60 8.51
N ASP A 19 0.50 -22.63 9.27
CA ASP A 19 -0.80 -23.11 9.70
C ASP A 19 -1.31 -22.40 10.96
N SER A 20 -2.16 -23.09 11.69
CA SER A 20 -2.76 -22.55 12.92
C SER A 20 -1.75 -22.13 13.96
N VAL A 21 -0.57 -22.74 13.97
CA VAL A 21 0.48 -22.35 14.94
C VAL A 21 0.95 -20.93 14.69
N PHE A 22 1.16 -20.59 13.41
CA PHE A 22 1.54 -19.25 13.05
C PHE A 22 0.47 -18.24 13.45
N PHE A 23 -0.80 -18.53 13.11
CA PHE A 23 -1.89 -17.63 13.48
C PHE A 23 -2.06 -17.50 14.99
N THR A 24 -1.79 -18.56 15.72
CA THR A 24 -1.86 -18.49 17.18
C THR A 24 -0.78 -17.59 17.76
N ALA A 25 0.37 -17.51 17.10
CA ALA A 25 1.49 -16.70 17.54
C ALA A 25 1.39 -15.24 17.10
N ILE A 26 0.47 -14.91 16.19
CA ILE A 26 0.32 -13.53 15.70
C ILE A 26 -0.28 -12.66 16.80
N ASP A 27 0.38 -11.52 17.07
CA ASP A 27 -0.17 -10.48 17.90
C ASP A 27 -1.41 -9.92 17.22
N MET A 28 -2.50 -9.76 17.96
CA MET A 28 -3.74 -9.22 17.41
C MET A 28 -3.55 -7.85 16.78
N ARG A 29 -2.58 -7.08 17.25
CA ARG A 29 -2.25 -5.79 16.64
C ARG A 29 -1.75 -5.94 15.22
N GLU A 30 -1.16 -7.09 14.88
CA GLU A 30 -0.70 -7.35 13.51
C GLU A 30 -1.87 -7.50 12.54
N LEU A 31 -3.03 -7.83 13.04
CA LEU A 31 -4.24 -7.98 12.24
C LEU A 31 -5.04 -6.69 12.14
N ASP A 32 -4.68 -5.67 12.92
CA ASP A 32 -5.38 -4.39 12.91
C ASP A 32 -5.10 -3.68 11.58
N PRO A 33 -6.12 -3.40 10.77
CA PRO A 33 -5.91 -2.68 9.53
C PRO A 33 -5.59 -1.23 9.83
N LEU A 34 -4.39 -0.80 9.44
CA LEU A 34 -3.99 0.60 9.59
C LEU A 34 -4.48 1.47 8.43
N VAL A 35 -4.89 0.86 7.34
CA VAL A 35 -5.60 1.50 6.23
C VAL A 35 -7.01 0.92 6.21
N SER A 36 -8.00 1.78 6.42
CA SER A 36 -9.38 1.32 6.59
C SER A 36 -10.04 0.99 5.26
N GLU A 37 -9.70 1.72 4.21
CA GLU A 37 -10.39 1.59 2.93
C GLU A 37 -9.42 1.85 1.79
N TYR A 38 -9.68 1.20 0.65
CA TYR A 38 -8.91 1.37 -0.58
C TYR A 38 -9.84 1.84 -1.69
N GLN A 39 -9.42 2.84 -2.46
CA GLN A 39 -10.17 3.32 -3.61
C GLN A 39 -9.28 3.36 -4.84
N HIS A 40 -9.52 2.46 -5.78
CA HIS A 40 -8.83 2.47 -7.06
C HIS A 40 -9.77 2.98 -8.15
N ASP A 41 -9.20 3.42 -9.27
CA ASP A 41 -10.00 3.93 -10.39
C ASP A 41 -10.47 2.76 -11.25
N LYS A 42 -11.74 2.42 -11.14
CA LYS A 42 -12.34 1.27 -11.83
C LYS A 42 -12.51 1.49 -13.33
N HIS A 43 -12.31 2.72 -13.78
CA HIS A 43 -12.52 3.07 -15.20
C HIS A 43 -11.22 3.05 -15.99
N ARG A 44 -10.08 2.75 -15.37
CA ARG A 44 -8.79 2.70 -16.03
C ARG A 44 -8.38 1.27 -16.32
N PRO A 45 -7.54 1.05 -17.35
CA PRO A 45 -7.08 -0.30 -17.66
C PRO A 45 -6.28 -0.89 -16.48
N ARG A 46 -6.27 -2.20 -16.38
CA ARG A 46 -5.54 -2.92 -15.34
C ARG A 46 -5.97 -2.51 -13.92
N GLU A 47 -7.26 -2.30 -13.74
CA GLU A 47 -7.78 -1.78 -12.47
C GLU A 47 -7.54 -2.74 -11.29
N ALA A 48 -7.61 -4.05 -11.56
CA ALA A 48 -7.35 -5.04 -10.51
C ALA A 48 -5.90 -4.97 -10.03
N GLU A 49 -4.97 -4.71 -10.93
CA GLU A 49 -3.56 -4.55 -10.57
C GLU A 49 -3.33 -3.25 -9.78
N ALA A 50 -4.11 -2.21 -10.08
CA ALA A 50 -4.04 -0.97 -9.32
C ALA A 50 -4.46 -1.18 -7.88
N LEU A 51 -5.55 -1.89 -7.66
CA LEU A 51 -6.00 -2.22 -6.30
C LEU A 51 -4.96 -3.07 -5.58
N LEU A 52 -4.40 -4.06 -6.26
CA LEU A 52 -3.37 -4.89 -5.68
C LEU A 52 -2.13 -4.06 -5.30
N MET A 53 -1.78 -3.09 -6.14
CA MET A 53 -0.66 -2.19 -5.86
C MET A 53 -0.90 -1.35 -4.60
N LEU A 54 -2.11 -0.80 -4.44
CA LEU A 54 -2.47 -0.07 -3.23
C LEU A 54 -2.33 -0.94 -1.98
N ARG A 55 -2.78 -2.19 -2.05
CA ARG A 55 -2.66 -3.11 -0.93
C ARG A 55 -1.22 -3.47 -0.62
N LYS A 56 -0.40 -3.62 -1.65
CA LYS A 56 1.03 -3.88 -1.45
C LYS A 56 1.72 -2.70 -0.78
N ILE A 57 1.40 -1.48 -1.20
CA ILE A 57 1.94 -0.27 -0.59
C ILE A 57 1.58 -0.24 0.89
N ALA A 58 0.32 -0.47 1.22
CA ALA A 58 -0.13 -0.48 2.60
C ALA A 58 0.64 -1.52 3.42
N SER A 59 0.83 -2.70 2.86
CA SER A 59 1.58 -3.78 3.53
C SER A 59 3.02 -3.38 3.80
N LEU A 60 3.67 -2.73 2.83
CA LEU A 60 5.08 -2.33 2.95
C LEU A 60 5.28 -1.22 3.97
N VAL A 61 4.34 -0.30 4.09
CA VAL A 61 4.48 0.82 5.03
C VAL A 61 3.89 0.53 6.41
N LYS A 62 3.20 -0.57 6.57
CA LYS A 62 2.53 -0.91 7.82
C LYS A 62 3.46 -0.90 9.04
N PRO A 63 4.67 -1.46 8.99
CA PRO A 63 5.58 -1.39 10.13
C PRO A 63 5.93 0.04 10.55
N ILE A 64 6.12 0.92 9.56
CA ILE A 64 6.43 2.32 9.83
C ILE A 64 5.22 3.04 10.40
N MET A 65 4.04 2.78 9.84
CA MET A 65 2.80 3.35 10.34
C MET A 65 2.56 2.95 11.80
N ARG A 66 2.80 1.68 12.11
CA ARG A 66 2.63 1.19 13.49
C ARG A 66 3.63 1.84 14.42
N GLN A 67 4.88 1.93 14.02
CA GLN A 67 5.94 2.52 14.81
C GLN A 67 5.65 3.99 15.13
N ARG A 68 5.07 4.72 14.18
CA ARG A 68 4.78 6.15 14.31
C ARG A 68 3.34 6.44 14.72
N ALA A 69 2.57 5.39 15.01
CA ALA A 69 1.16 5.50 15.37
C ALA A 69 0.33 6.22 14.30
N TRP A 70 0.64 5.96 13.03
CA TRP A 70 -0.10 6.53 11.90
C TRP A 70 -1.24 5.60 11.50
N ARG A 71 -2.35 6.20 11.13
CA ARG A 71 -3.48 5.49 10.54
C ARG A 71 -3.93 6.25 9.30
N VAL A 72 -4.43 5.52 8.31
CA VAL A 72 -4.96 6.10 7.08
C VAL A 72 -6.40 5.67 6.94
N GLY A 73 -7.31 6.63 6.74
CA GLY A 73 -8.70 6.31 6.52
C GLY A 73 -8.90 5.66 5.15
N THR A 74 -8.56 6.38 4.10
CA THR A 74 -8.68 5.90 2.73
C THR A 74 -7.37 6.07 2.00
N LEU A 75 -6.89 5.00 1.38
CA LEU A 75 -5.76 5.04 0.47
C LEU A 75 -6.30 4.95 -0.95
N CYS A 76 -6.07 5.97 -1.76
CA CYS A 76 -6.71 6.05 -3.06
C CYS A 76 -5.71 6.35 -4.18
N GLU A 77 -6.10 5.91 -5.36
CA GLU A 77 -5.46 6.24 -6.61
C GLU A 77 -6.05 7.55 -7.13
N PHE A 78 -5.22 8.47 -7.62
CA PHE A 78 -5.73 9.72 -8.15
C PHE A 78 -4.87 10.23 -9.29
N TYR A 79 -5.46 11.06 -10.13
CA TYR A 79 -4.80 11.60 -11.31
C TYR A 79 -5.10 13.09 -11.45
N PRO A 80 -4.40 13.94 -10.69
CA PRO A 80 -4.60 15.38 -10.77
C PRO A 80 -4.07 15.94 -12.08
N GLN A 81 -4.54 17.11 -12.46
CA GLN A 81 -4.07 17.78 -13.66
C GLN A 81 -2.59 18.14 -13.59
N GLN A 82 -2.10 18.44 -12.40
CA GLN A 82 -0.67 18.69 -12.18
C GLN A 82 0.09 17.39 -12.37
N ARG A 83 0.81 17.26 -13.47
CA ARG A 83 1.46 16.01 -13.84
C ARG A 83 2.62 15.64 -12.92
N ASN A 84 3.21 16.61 -12.24
CA ASN A 84 4.31 16.36 -11.30
C ASN A 84 3.83 16.09 -9.87
N LEU A 85 2.54 16.17 -9.62
CA LEU A 85 2.00 15.89 -8.30
C LEU A 85 1.82 14.38 -8.15
N LEU A 86 2.56 13.78 -7.24
CA LEU A 86 2.61 12.34 -7.06
C LEU A 86 1.74 11.85 -5.91
N GLY A 87 1.41 12.72 -4.96
CA GLY A 87 0.61 12.32 -3.81
C GLY A 87 -0.02 13.51 -3.12
N LEU A 88 -0.99 13.23 -2.27
CA LEU A 88 -1.70 14.25 -1.52
C LEU A 88 -2.21 13.64 -0.22
N ASN A 89 -1.98 14.34 0.89
CA ASN A 89 -2.48 13.93 2.20
C ASN A 89 -3.58 14.91 2.61
N VAL A 90 -4.78 14.39 2.81
CA VAL A 90 -5.94 15.18 3.19
C VAL A 90 -6.26 14.93 4.65
N ASN A 91 -6.35 15.99 5.43
CA ASN A 91 -6.75 15.95 6.84
C ASN A 91 -5.92 14.96 7.67
N ALA A 92 -4.60 15.07 7.56
CA ALA A 92 -3.65 14.32 8.39
C ALA A 92 -3.93 12.81 8.38
N GLY A 93 -4.03 12.25 7.18
CA GLY A 93 -4.18 10.81 7.02
C GLY A 93 -5.61 10.34 6.85
N GLN A 94 -6.60 11.23 6.91
CA GLN A 94 -7.97 10.81 6.63
C GLN A 94 -8.06 10.20 5.23
N LYS A 95 -7.35 10.79 4.27
CA LYS A 95 -7.27 10.28 2.91
C LYS A 95 -5.89 10.54 2.35
N ILE A 96 -5.24 9.51 1.88
CA ILE A 96 -3.97 9.63 1.18
C ILE A 96 -4.19 9.22 -0.26
N CYS A 97 -3.86 10.13 -1.17
CA CYS A 97 -4.01 9.90 -2.60
C CYS A 97 -2.64 9.73 -3.22
N LEU A 98 -2.49 8.71 -4.06
CA LEU A 98 -1.22 8.40 -4.71
C LEU A 98 -1.43 8.22 -6.20
N ARG A 99 -0.54 8.81 -6.98
CA ARG A 99 -0.48 8.50 -8.40
C ARG A 99 0.22 7.16 -8.56
N LEU A 100 -0.44 6.24 -9.24
CA LEU A 100 0.12 4.90 -9.46
C LEU A 100 0.67 4.72 -10.87
N ARG A 101 0.29 5.58 -11.81
CA ARG A 101 0.58 5.40 -13.23
C ARG A 101 1.31 6.60 -13.78
N TYR A 102 2.05 6.37 -14.87
CA TYR A 102 2.71 7.47 -15.58
C TYR A 102 1.67 8.41 -16.17
N PRO A 103 1.88 9.74 -16.07
CA PRO A 103 0.95 10.69 -16.69
C PRO A 103 0.83 10.52 -18.21
N SER A 104 1.88 10.00 -18.84
CA SER A 104 1.92 9.82 -20.30
C SER A 104 1.32 8.51 -20.77
N ASP A 105 1.18 7.52 -19.88
CA ASP A 105 0.67 6.20 -20.26
C ASP A 105 -0.02 5.54 -19.06
N GLU A 106 -1.34 5.56 -19.07
CA GLU A 106 -2.12 5.00 -17.97
C GLU A 106 -2.05 3.47 -17.89
N ARG A 107 -1.44 2.82 -18.86
CA ARG A 107 -1.26 1.37 -18.84
C ARG A 107 0.02 0.97 -18.15
N GLN A 108 0.87 1.93 -17.78
CA GLN A 108 2.13 1.64 -17.11
C GLN A 108 2.12 2.19 -15.69
N PHE A 109 2.43 1.32 -14.75
CA PHE A 109 2.51 1.72 -13.35
C PHE A 109 3.88 2.27 -13.02
N LEU A 110 3.90 3.24 -12.13
CA LEU A 110 5.14 3.74 -11.55
C LEU A 110 5.80 2.61 -10.74
N PRO A 111 7.14 2.66 -10.61
CA PRO A 111 7.82 1.67 -9.74
C PRO A 111 7.24 1.70 -8.33
N LEU A 112 7.06 0.53 -7.76
CA LEU A 112 6.47 0.40 -6.43
C LEU A 112 7.24 1.20 -5.38
N GLU A 113 8.57 1.17 -5.45
CA GLU A 113 9.42 1.88 -4.52
C GLU A 113 9.20 3.39 -4.57
N GLN A 114 8.96 3.91 -5.76
CA GLN A 114 8.70 5.34 -5.92
C GLN A 114 7.39 5.74 -5.27
N VAL A 115 6.35 4.93 -5.43
CA VAL A 115 5.05 5.22 -4.83
C VAL A 115 5.10 5.07 -3.32
N VAL A 116 5.80 4.08 -2.82
CA VAL A 116 6.03 3.90 -1.38
C VAL A 116 6.75 5.13 -0.81
N ASP A 117 7.79 5.58 -1.49
CA ASP A 117 8.53 6.76 -1.08
C ASP A 117 7.64 8.00 -1.02
N THR A 118 6.79 8.18 -2.03
CA THR A 118 5.82 9.26 -2.03
C THR A 118 4.91 9.20 -0.81
N MET A 119 4.39 8.02 -0.51
CA MET A 119 3.50 7.86 0.64
C MET A 119 4.20 8.22 1.95
N LEU A 120 5.46 7.84 2.11
CA LEU A 120 6.20 8.12 3.33
C LEU A 120 6.49 9.61 3.51
N HIS A 121 6.44 10.40 2.44
CA HIS A 121 6.65 11.83 2.49
C HIS A 121 5.33 12.62 2.53
N GLU A 122 4.20 11.96 2.42
CA GLU A 122 2.90 12.59 2.58
C GLU A 122 2.42 12.51 4.02
#